data_dc7eaa283900402d48e7387cf0eceaa0
#
_entry.id   dc7eaa283900402d48e7387cf0eceaa0
#
_cell.length_a   1.000
_cell.length_b   1.000
_cell.length_c   1.000
_cell.angle_alpha   90.00
_cell.angle_beta   90.00
_cell.angle_gamma   90.00
#
_symmetry.space_group_name_H-M   'P 1'
#
loop_
_entity.id
_entity.type
_entity.pdbx_description
1 polymer ?
#
loop_
_entity_poly.entity_id
_entity_poly.type
_entity_poly.pdbx_seq_one_letter_code
_entity_poly.pdbx_strand_id
1 'polypeptide(L)'
;MPTSSRSHRRAADISRRQLLAGASAGAAALFLERGGLHAQAPAGSTVVFSHTTVVNVDAVQNDVALAVEGDKIAAIGPTDQILQRYPRAEVYDGRGKALFPGLVNCHAHLAATLERGFNEDFGFPNSAKLSVRPGSLLQGEEATLMVTIGALEALRTGTTTIVENTGGIARSAAALAKTGLRCVFAESVRDSENVPGPMSPEGLTKSETPKFSAKLRDEGLQRIDELFSKWHGANQGRITVFPAAALAETASPELLKAVRAFAEKHDLGYTIHLSQSMAEVDFMVRHHGLRPPAFLDKHGFLGPRLFAAHCRYVNDADIALLGKSRTIVSHQAAMAANRGVIPPIPALRAAGCPIANGTDNNTNDLFEVMRVALLTERIRRDDPFPGVRPQPEDALEDATMGGARAVRQEKLVGSLEVGKKADLLVLDTQRAHLEPAGRIVSAWIHNGQASDIESSMVDGQFIMRNRKVLTMDEAGIIAEADRVGKRIWGQVEAAGPVAIPGRTRRR
;
A
#
# COMPACT_ATOMS: atom_id res chain seq x y z
N MET A 1 62.61 50.71 -16.56
CA MET A 1 62.11 49.47 -17.21
C MET A 1 61.39 48.68 -16.16
N PRO A 2 60.05 48.50 -16.25
CA PRO A 2 59.29 47.80 -15.25
C PRO A 2 59.08 46.31 -15.62
N THR A 3 59.26 45.45 -14.62
CA THR A 3 59.08 44.01 -14.66
C THR A 3 57.60 43.67 -14.46
N SER A 4 57.03 42.90 -15.36
CA SER A 4 55.65 42.45 -15.35
C SER A 4 55.46 41.26 -14.35
N SER A 5 54.57 41.43 -13.39
CA SER A 5 54.10 40.31 -12.53
C SER A 5 52.91 39.62 -13.16
N ARG A 6 53.08 38.35 -13.53
CA ARG A 6 52.00 37.47 -13.93
C ARG A 6 51.28 36.91 -12.68
N SER A 7 50.03 37.28 -12.49
CA SER A 7 49.18 36.65 -11.49
C SER A 7 48.71 35.26 -11.99
N HIS A 8 49.17 34.22 -11.33
CA HIS A 8 48.61 32.88 -11.49
C HIS A 8 47.29 32.77 -10.68
N ARG A 9 46.18 32.70 -11.41
CA ARG A 9 44.92 32.23 -10.79
C ARG A 9 45.05 30.73 -10.52
N ARG A 10 45.03 30.34 -9.24
CA ARG A 10 44.88 28.96 -8.80
C ARG A 10 43.46 28.50 -9.17
N ALA A 11 43.34 27.50 -10.02
CA ALA A 11 42.12 26.72 -10.18
C ALA A 11 41.84 25.98 -8.86
N ALA A 12 40.66 26.16 -8.33
CA ALA A 12 40.23 25.44 -7.14
C ALA A 12 40.04 23.96 -7.50
N ASP A 13 40.88 23.11 -6.94
CA ASP A 13 40.71 21.65 -7.01
C ASP A 13 39.41 21.25 -6.26
N ILE A 14 38.36 20.98 -7.01
CA ILE A 14 37.14 20.38 -6.48
C ILE A 14 37.49 18.90 -6.18
N SER A 15 37.48 18.53 -4.91
CA SER A 15 37.86 17.17 -4.50
C SER A 15 36.86 16.15 -5.08
N ARG A 16 37.34 14.93 -5.43
CA ARG A 16 36.53 13.80 -5.87
C ARG A 16 35.31 13.53 -4.96
N ARG A 17 35.41 13.86 -3.67
CA ARG A 17 34.31 13.75 -2.69
C ARG A 17 33.18 14.77 -2.96
N GLN A 18 33.47 15.96 -3.42
CA GLN A 18 32.46 16.99 -3.73
C GLN A 18 31.75 16.69 -5.08
N LEU A 19 32.42 16.07 -6.02
CA LEU A 19 31.80 15.58 -7.28
C LEU A 19 30.87 14.40 -7.04
N LEU A 20 31.20 13.49 -6.09
CA LEU A 20 30.34 12.35 -5.74
C LEU A 20 29.15 12.74 -4.86
N ALA A 21 29.26 13.76 -4.02
CA ALA A 21 28.15 14.27 -3.23
C ALA A 21 27.10 15.04 -4.05
N GLY A 22 27.52 15.68 -5.16
CA GLY A 22 26.60 16.37 -6.08
C GLY A 22 25.82 15.44 -7.01
N ALA A 23 26.33 14.22 -7.29
CA ALA A 23 25.70 13.25 -8.18
C ALA A 23 24.56 12.46 -7.51
N SER A 24 24.58 12.29 -6.17
CA SER A 24 23.58 11.49 -5.44
C SER A 24 22.27 12.22 -5.13
N ALA A 25 22.28 13.55 -5.05
CA ALA A 25 21.08 14.34 -4.76
C ALA A 25 20.14 14.53 -5.97
N GLY A 26 20.65 14.35 -7.20
CA GLY A 26 19.88 14.50 -8.43
C GLY A 26 19.29 13.21 -9.01
N ALA A 27 19.77 12.04 -8.58
CA ALA A 27 19.46 10.77 -9.24
C ALA A 27 17.99 10.35 -9.09
N ALA A 28 17.41 10.41 -7.90
CA ALA A 28 16.01 10.00 -7.69
C ALA A 28 15.00 10.93 -8.40
N ALA A 29 15.29 12.21 -8.48
CA ALA A 29 14.46 13.16 -9.23
C ALA A 29 14.57 12.97 -10.76
N LEU A 30 15.76 12.62 -11.27
CA LEU A 30 16.02 12.35 -12.68
C LEU A 30 15.32 11.10 -13.22
N PHE A 31 15.15 10.03 -12.39
CA PHE A 31 14.48 8.80 -12.79
C PHE A 31 12.96 8.98 -12.98
N LEU A 32 12.35 9.92 -12.25
CA LEU A 32 10.95 10.27 -12.43
C LEU A 32 10.70 11.20 -13.62
N GLU A 33 11.71 11.97 -14.05
CA GLU A 33 11.59 12.86 -15.22
C GLU A 33 11.80 12.13 -16.55
N ARG A 34 12.63 11.07 -16.61
CA ARG A 34 12.89 10.32 -17.84
C ARG A 34 11.75 9.37 -18.24
N GLY A 35 10.91 8.92 -17.31
CA GLY A 35 9.71 8.11 -17.61
C GLY A 35 8.59 8.87 -18.35
N GLY A 36 8.62 10.21 -18.32
CA GLY A 36 7.57 11.06 -18.88
C GLY A 36 7.57 11.27 -20.41
N LEU A 37 8.40 10.57 -21.19
CA LEU A 37 8.53 10.78 -22.64
C LEU A 37 7.74 9.81 -23.51
N HIS A 38 6.92 8.93 -22.94
CA HIS A 38 5.94 8.21 -23.73
C HIS A 38 4.64 9.01 -23.71
N ALA A 39 4.22 9.48 -24.90
CA ALA A 39 3.02 10.25 -25.11
C ALA A 39 1.84 9.63 -24.31
N GLN A 40 1.46 10.28 -23.21
CA GLN A 40 0.16 10.04 -22.61
C GLN A 40 -0.87 10.24 -23.71
N ALA A 41 -1.83 9.33 -23.84
CA ALA A 41 -2.96 9.56 -24.72
C ALA A 41 -3.54 10.95 -24.40
N PRO A 42 -3.87 11.77 -25.40
CA PRO A 42 -4.43 13.09 -25.17
C PRO A 42 -5.58 12.99 -24.18
N ALA A 43 -5.67 13.93 -23.24
CA ALA A 43 -6.82 14.01 -22.36
C ALA A 43 -8.09 14.08 -23.20
N GLY A 44 -8.96 13.04 -23.13
CA GLY A 44 -10.14 12.91 -23.97
C GLY A 44 -10.06 11.82 -25.04
N SER A 45 -8.96 11.02 -25.15
CA SER A 45 -8.94 9.85 -26.01
C SER A 45 -9.88 8.77 -25.49
N THR A 46 -10.63 8.16 -26.40
CA THR A 46 -11.48 6.99 -26.09
C THR A 46 -10.68 5.73 -26.41
N VAL A 47 -10.70 4.77 -25.49
CA VAL A 47 -10.15 3.40 -25.68
C VAL A 47 -11.28 2.40 -25.59
N VAL A 48 -11.37 1.47 -26.54
CA VAL A 48 -12.33 0.37 -26.52
C VAL A 48 -11.58 -0.94 -26.42
N PHE A 49 -11.76 -1.63 -25.30
CA PHE A 49 -11.33 -3.03 -25.14
C PHE A 49 -12.40 -3.92 -25.81
N SER A 50 -12.09 -4.49 -26.98
CA SER A 50 -13.02 -5.28 -27.78
C SER A 50 -12.83 -6.78 -27.54
N HIS A 51 -13.91 -7.56 -27.66
CA HIS A 51 -13.88 -9.02 -27.54
C HIS A 51 -13.19 -9.51 -26.26
N THR A 52 -13.49 -8.89 -25.12
CA THR A 52 -12.85 -9.19 -23.84
C THR A 52 -13.83 -9.84 -22.86
N THR A 53 -13.32 -10.40 -21.79
CA THR A 53 -14.10 -10.80 -20.62
C THR A 53 -14.06 -9.69 -19.59
N VAL A 54 -15.20 -9.14 -19.19
CA VAL A 54 -15.31 -8.16 -18.10
C VAL A 54 -15.68 -8.87 -16.81
N VAL A 55 -14.85 -8.72 -15.79
CA VAL A 55 -14.98 -9.43 -14.51
C VAL A 55 -15.32 -8.43 -13.40
N ASN A 56 -16.39 -8.70 -12.69
CA ASN A 56 -16.71 -8.15 -11.38
C ASN A 56 -16.87 -9.31 -10.38
N VAL A 57 -16.96 -9.01 -9.09
CA VAL A 57 -17.10 -10.01 -8.04
C VAL A 57 -18.34 -10.88 -8.21
N ASP A 58 -19.45 -10.25 -8.61
CA ASP A 58 -20.78 -10.84 -8.75
C ASP A 58 -21.17 -11.21 -10.20
N ALA A 59 -20.36 -10.81 -11.19
CA ALA A 59 -20.68 -11.02 -12.60
C ALA A 59 -19.44 -11.16 -13.49
N VAL A 60 -19.49 -12.11 -14.41
CA VAL A 60 -18.52 -12.26 -15.49
C VAL A 60 -19.25 -12.16 -16.82
N GLN A 61 -18.84 -11.24 -17.68
CA GLN A 61 -19.42 -11.02 -19.02
C GLN A 61 -18.37 -11.39 -20.07
N ASN A 62 -18.64 -12.40 -20.85
CA ASN A 62 -17.73 -12.89 -21.88
C ASN A 62 -18.04 -12.26 -23.24
N ASP A 63 -17.01 -12.08 -24.08
CA ASP A 63 -17.09 -11.55 -25.44
C ASP A 63 -17.86 -10.23 -25.55
N VAL A 64 -17.54 -9.32 -24.63
CA VAL A 64 -18.09 -7.96 -24.63
C VAL A 64 -17.00 -6.93 -24.93
N ALA A 65 -17.38 -5.68 -25.13
CA ALA A 65 -16.47 -4.56 -25.14
C ALA A 65 -16.71 -3.65 -23.94
N LEU A 66 -15.61 -3.03 -23.45
CA LEU A 66 -15.63 -1.96 -22.48
C LEU A 66 -15.00 -0.71 -23.11
N ALA A 67 -15.75 0.39 -23.12
CA ALA A 67 -15.27 1.69 -23.58
C ALA A 67 -14.87 2.58 -22.40
N VAL A 68 -13.68 3.16 -22.49
CA VAL A 68 -13.17 4.20 -21.59
C VAL A 68 -13.19 5.52 -22.35
N GLU A 69 -13.82 6.54 -21.80
CA GLU A 69 -13.83 7.90 -22.33
C GLU A 69 -13.32 8.87 -21.28
N GLY A 70 -12.21 9.51 -21.57
CA GLY A 70 -11.51 10.34 -20.57
C GLY A 70 -11.04 9.50 -19.38
N ASP A 71 -11.58 9.76 -18.20
CA ASP A 71 -11.20 9.10 -16.96
C ASP A 71 -12.20 8.02 -16.49
N LYS A 72 -13.25 7.75 -17.30
CA LYS A 72 -14.39 6.91 -16.88
C LYS A 72 -14.67 5.75 -17.81
N ILE A 73 -15.26 4.72 -17.24
CA ILE A 73 -15.93 3.66 -18.00
C ILE A 73 -17.22 4.25 -18.56
N ALA A 74 -17.28 4.37 -19.90
CA ALA A 74 -18.37 5.03 -20.59
C ALA A 74 -19.46 4.06 -21.08
N ALA A 75 -19.08 2.81 -21.39
CA ALA A 75 -20.01 1.78 -21.83
C ALA A 75 -19.43 0.38 -21.63
N ILE A 76 -20.31 -0.60 -21.40
CA ILE A 76 -20.02 -2.04 -21.42
C ILE A 76 -21.15 -2.70 -22.19
N GLY A 77 -20.86 -3.59 -23.13
CA GLY A 77 -21.91 -4.29 -23.91
C GLY A 77 -21.38 -5.04 -25.12
N PRO A 78 -22.28 -5.47 -26.06
CA PRO A 78 -21.88 -6.19 -27.24
C PRO A 78 -20.84 -5.43 -28.07
N THR A 79 -19.77 -6.11 -28.46
CA THR A 79 -18.59 -5.50 -29.10
C THR A 79 -18.96 -4.65 -30.32
N ASP A 80 -19.80 -5.19 -31.25
CA ASP A 80 -20.16 -4.45 -32.46
C ASP A 80 -20.89 -3.13 -32.17
N GLN A 81 -21.79 -3.14 -31.19
CA GLN A 81 -22.53 -1.94 -30.78
C GLN A 81 -21.61 -0.88 -30.19
N ILE A 82 -20.64 -1.30 -29.35
CA ILE A 82 -19.68 -0.39 -28.74
C ILE A 82 -18.74 0.19 -29.79
N LEU A 83 -18.22 -0.62 -30.71
CA LEU A 83 -17.37 -0.15 -31.81
C LEU A 83 -18.11 0.82 -32.74
N GLN A 84 -19.38 0.57 -33.06
CA GLN A 84 -20.22 1.51 -33.84
C GLN A 84 -20.43 2.84 -33.09
N ARG A 85 -20.62 2.79 -31.77
CA ARG A 85 -20.79 4.00 -30.94
C ARG A 85 -19.52 4.83 -30.82
N TYR A 86 -18.35 4.18 -30.88
CA TYR A 86 -17.04 4.85 -30.72
C TYR A 86 -16.11 4.59 -31.92
N PRO A 87 -16.48 5.06 -33.14
CA PRO A 87 -15.75 4.74 -34.38
C PRO A 87 -14.35 5.34 -34.49
N ARG A 88 -13.99 6.28 -33.58
CA ARG A 88 -12.67 6.93 -33.54
C ARG A 88 -11.84 6.49 -32.34
N ALA A 89 -12.32 5.54 -31.56
CA ALA A 89 -11.60 5.07 -30.39
C ALA A 89 -10.33 4.30 -30.80
N GLU A 90 -9.32 4.35 -29.94
CA GLU A 90 -8.24 3.37 -29.97
C GLU A 90 -8.83 2.02 -29.61
N VAL A 91 -8.68 1.02 -30.47
CA VAL A 91 -9.17 -0.33 -30.20
C VAL A 91 -8.06 -1.18 -29.62
N TYR A 92 -8.29 -1.68 -28.41
CA TYR A 92 -7.45 -2.66 -27.75
C TYR A 92 -8.06 -4.05 -27.98
N ASP A 93 -7.34 -4.95 -28.66
CA ASP A 93 -7.82 -6.31 -28.90
C ASP A 93 -7.82 -7.11 -27.59
N GLY A 94 -8.99 -7.41 -27.08
CA GLY A 94 -9.22 -8.12 -25.82
C GLY A 94 -9.39 -9.63 -25.94
N ARG A 95 -9.20 -10.22 -27.16
CA ARG A 95 -9.27 -11.68 -27.31
C ARG A 95 -8.19 -12.37 -26.49
N GLY A 96 -8.61 -13.36 -25.68
CA GLY A 96 -7.72 -14.00 -24.73
C GLY A 96 -7.30 -13.10 -23.57
N LYS A 97 -8.06 -12.04 -23.29
CA LYS A 97 -7.84 -11.11 -22.18
C LYS A 97 -9.07 -11.03 -21.29
N ALA A 98 -8.84 -10.77 -20.01
CA ALA A 98 -9.90 -10.45 -19.07
C ALA A 98 -9.60 -9.10 -18.38
N LEU A 99 -10.63 -8.27 -18.26
CA LEU A 99 -10.56 -7.02 -17.52
C LEU A 99 -11.03 -7.24 -16.09
N PHE A 100 -10.19 -6.86 -15.14
CA PHE A 100 -10.50 -6.87 -13.71
C PHE A 100 -10.49 -5.45 -13.15
N PRO A 101 -11.23 -5.16 -12.07
CA PRO A 101 -11.04 -3.93 -11.32
C PRO A 101 -9.59 -3.84 -10.83
N GLY A 102 -9.05 -2.64 -10.78
CA GLY A 102 -7.77 -2.40 -10.16
C GLY A 102 -7.77 -2.77 -8.68
N LEU A 103 -6.69 -3.38 -8.20
CA LEU A 103 -6.56 -3.76 -6.79
C LEU A 103 -6.34 -2.52 -5.91
N VAL A 104 -7.00 -2.51 -4.74
CA VAL A 104 -6.95 -1.41 -3.76
C VAL A 104 -6.21 -1.88 -2.52
N ASN A 105 -4.96 -1.50 -2.39
CA ASN A 105 -4.10 -1.78 -1.25
C ASN A 105 -4.39 -0.77 -0.12
N CYS A 106 -5.13 -1.19 0.90
CA CYS A 106 -5.57 -0.27 1.94
C CYS A 106 -4.57 -0.09 3.10
N HIS A 107 -3.37 -0.69 3.04
CA HIS A 107 -2.34 -0.49 4.05
C HIS A 107 -0.97 -0.95 3.55
N ALA A 108 -0.03 -0.04 3.42
CA ALA A 108 1.34 -0.31 3.00
C ALA A 108 2.34 0.58 3.73
N HIS A 109 3.57 0.07 3.86
CA HIS A 109 4.76 0.78 4.30
C HIS A 109 5.82 0.65 3.21
N LEU A 110 5.71 1.45 2.17
CA LEU A 110 6.50 1.30 0.94
C LEU A 110 8.02 1.35 1.15
N ALA A 111 8.49 2.14 2.12
CA ALA A 111 9.92 2.24 2.44
C ALA A 111 10.50 0.94 3.04
N ALA A 112 9.65 0.01 3.52
CA ALA A 112 10.08 -1.26 4.09
C ALA A 112 10.73 -2.21 3.06
N THR A 113 10.65 -1.90 1.77
CA THR A 113 11.40 -2.60 0.71
C THR A 113 12.91 -2.66 0.95
N LEU A 114 13.48 -1.72 1.70
CA LEU A 114 14.89 -1.75 2.13
C LEU A 114 15.23 -3.01 2.93
N GLU A 115 14.26 -3.52 3.69
CA GLU A 115 14.43 -4.65 4.61
C GLU A 115 13.86 -5.96 4.04
N ARG A 116 13.61 -6.02 2.73
CA ARG A 116 13.14 -7.22 2.02
C ARG A 116 14.08 -8.40 2.23
N GLY A 117 13.53 -9.59 2.46
CA GLY A 117 14.28 -10.79 2.82
C GLY A 117 14.73 -10.82 4.30
N PHE A 118 14.47 -9.74 5.06
CA PHE A 118 14.74 -9.65 6.48
C PHE A 118 13.45 -9.48 7.30
N ASN A 119 12.52 -8.65 6.82
CA ASN A 119 11.21 -8.45 7.47
C ASN A 119 10.41 -9.75 7.60
N GLU A 120 10.51 -10.62 6.61
CA GLU A 120 9.76 -11.87 6.52
C GLU A 120 10.20 -12.86 7.59
N ASP A 121 11.51 -12.95 7.87
CA ASP A 121 12.11 -14.00 8.69
C ASP A 121 12.35 -13.63 10.15
N PHE A 122 12.43 -12.33 10.47
CA PHE A 122 12.91 -11.88 11.78
C PHE A 122 11.81 -11.40 12.75
N GLY A 123 10.56 -11.36 12.31
CA GLY A 123 9.43 -10.91 13.11
C GLY A 123 9.41 -9.39 13.29
N PHE A 124 8.56 -8.89 14.21
CA PHE A 124 8.33 -7.45 14.38
C PHE A 124 8.64 -7.01 15.83
N PRO A 125 9.24 -5.83 16.01
CA PRO A 125 9.99 -5.10 15.00
C PRO A 125 11.34 -5.79 14.72
N ASN A 126 11.59 -6.15 13.47
CA ASN A 126 12.81 -6.83 13.04
C ASN A 126 14.07 -6.02 13.34
N SER A 127 14.00 -4.70 13.21
CA SER A 127 15.11 -3.78 13.50
C SER A 127 15.65 -3.87 14.93
N ALA A 128 14.87 -4.42 15.89
CA ALA A 128 15.35 -4.68 17.24
C ALA A 128 16.43 -5.78 17.31
N LYS A 129 16.59 -6.56 16.25
CA LYS A 129 17.59 -7.65 16.14
C LYS A 129 18.86 -7.23 15.40
N LEU A 130 18.93 -5.98 14.98
CA LEU A 130 20.09 -5.41 14.30
C LEU A 130 20.84 -4.43 15.18
N SER A 131 22.17 -4.41 15.07
CA SER A 131 23.02 -3.44 15.78
C SER A 131 22.77 -2.00 15.33
N VAL A 132 22.37 -1.82 14.07
CA VAL A 132 21.98 -0.52 13.50
C VAL A 132 20.73 -0.71 12.62
N ARG A 133 19.82 0.25 12.69
CA ARG A 133 18.60 0.21 11.88
C ARG A 133 18.91 0.60 10.43
N PRO A 134 18.58 -0.23 9.40
CA PRO A 134 18.88 0.07 8.01
C PRO A 134 18.38 1.44 7.56
N GLY A 135 17.13 1.78 7.92
CA GLY A 135 16.53 3.08 7.57
C GLY A 135 17.26 4.30 8.12
N SER A 136 18.03 4.17 9.23
CA SER A 136 18.83 5.28 9.78
C SER A 136 20.09 5.58 8.99
N LEU A 137 20.48 4.70 8.08
CA LEU A 137 21.66 4.82 7.22
C LEU A 137 21.34 5.41 5.84
N LEU A 138 20.07 5.65 5.55
CA LEU A 138 19.61 6.31 4.32
C LEU A 138 20.03 7.78 4.31
N GLN A 139 20.45 8.28 3.16
CA GLN A 139 20.92 9.63 2.97
C GLN A 139 20.15 10.37 1.87
N GLY A 140 19.91 11.67 2.05
CA GLY A 140 19.24 12.50 1.04
C GLY A 140 17.92 11.89 0.56
N GLU A 141 17.80 11.65 -0.73
CA GLU A 141 16.60 11.13 -1.40
C GLU A 141 16.48 9.59 -1.37
N GLU A 142 17.38 8.88 -0.70
CA GLU A 142 17.36 7.41 -0.70
C GLU A 142 16.11 6.83 -0.02
N ALA A 143 15.55 7.53 0.98
CA ALA A 143 14.28 7.14 1.59
C ALA A 143 13.12 7.25 0.57
N THR A 144 13.11 8.30 -0.23
CA THR A 144 12.15 8.49 -1.33
C THR A 144 12.32 7.41 -2.41
N LEU A 145 13.55 7.02 -2.72
CA LEU A 145 13.83 5.92 -3.64
C LEU A 145 13.26 4.59 -3.13
N MET A 146 13.39 4.28 -1.82
CA MET A 146 12.81 3.05 -1.25
C MET A 146 11.28 3.04 -1.32
N VAL A 147 10.64 4.18 -1.10
CA VAL A 147 9.18 4.33 -1.31
C VAL A 147 8.82 4.14 -2.79
N THR A 148 9.62 4.69 -3.70
CA THR A 148 9.36 4.63 -5.15
C THR A 148 9.46 3.19 -5.69
N ILE A 149 10.47 2.41 -5.25
CA ILE A 149 10.58 1.00 -5.67
C ILE A 149 9.47 0.14 -5.08
N GLY A 150 8.99 0.44 -3.87
CA GLY A 150 7.80 -0.21 -3.30
C GLY A 150 6.54 0.08 -4.12
N ALA A 151 6.35 1.34 -4.53
CA ALA A 151 5.24 1.72 -5.40
C ALA A 151 5.34 1.08 -6.80
N LEU A 152 6.56 0.93 -7.34
CA LEU A 152 6.80 0.22 -8.60
C LEU A 152 6.40 -1.25 -8.50
N GLU A 153 6.74 -1.95 -7.42
CA GLU A 153 6.31 -3.33 -7.18
C GLU A 153 4.78 -3.42 -7.10
N ALA A 154 4.13 -2.54 -6.31
CA ALA A 154 2.69 -2.50 -6.19
C ALA A 154 1.99 -2.29 -7.55
N LEU A 155 2.49 -1.36 -8.38
CA LEU A 155 1.98 -1.11 -9.72
C LEU A 155 2.11 -2.36 -10.61
N ARG A 156 3.27 -3.00 -10.61
CA ARG A 156 3.56 -4.19 -11.44
C ARG A 156 2.72 -5.40 -11.07
N THR A 157 2.20 -5.43 -9.86
CA THR A 157 1.40 -6.54 -9.32
C THR A 157 -0.10 -6.23 -9.25
N GLY A 158 -0.53 -5.14 -9.91
CA GLY A 158 -1.96 -4.85 -10.13
C GLY A 158 -2.59 -3.86 -9.16
N THR A 159 -1.84 -3.29 -8.24
CA THR A 159 -2.35 -2.21 -7.42
C THR A 159 -2.58 -0.97 -8.28
N THR A 160 -3.79 -0.40 -8.24
CA THR A 160 -4.14 0.87 -8.86
C THR A 160 -4.36 1.97 -7.82
N THR A 161 -4.82 1.59 -6.63
CA THR A 161 -4.98 2.48 -5.48
C THR A 161 -4.15 1.97 -4.30
N ILE A 162 -3.37 2.83 -3.67
CA ILE A 162 -2.50 2.48 -2.55
C ILE A 162 -2.61 3.45 -1.39
N VAL A 163 -2.69 2.91 -0.16
CA VAL A 163 -2.57 3.68 1.07
C VAL A 163 -1.15 3.57 1.60
N GLU A 164 -0.38 4.64 1.53
CA GLU A 164 0.88 4.75 2.25
C GLU A 164 0.60 5.24 3.67
N ASN A 165 0.87 4.39 4.66
CA ASN A 165 0.61 4.67 6.08
C ASN A 165 1.90 4.80 6.87
N THR A 166 2.44 6.01 6.94
CA THR A 166 3.66 6.31 7.69
C THR A 166 3.65 7.75 8.21
N GLY A 167 4.58 8.09 9.07
CA GLY A 167 4.80 9.48 9.48
C GLY A 167 5.79 10.18 8.56
N GLY A 168 5.51 11.43 8.20
CA GLY A 168 6.38 12.26 7.37
C GLY A 168 6.30 11.97 5.87
N ILE A 169 5.13 11.62 5.38
CA ILE A 169 4.83 11.33 3.95
C ILE A 169 5.23 12.51 3.04
N ALA A 170 5.23 13.72 3.55
CA ALA A 170 5.59 14.92 2.78
C ALA A 170 6.91 14.79 2.01
N ARG A 171 7.87 13.97 2.49
CA ARG A 171 9.15 13.71 1.82
C ARG A 171 9.01 12.97 0.50
N SER A 172 8.13 11.98 0.45
CA SER A 172 7.94 11.09 -0.71
C SER A 172 6.68 11.41 -1.52
N ALA A 173 5.83 12.32 -1.03
CA ALA A 173 4.54 12.63 -1.65
C ALA A 173 4.65 13.01 -3.13
N ALA A 174 5.65 13.83 -3.50
CA ALA A 174 5.88 14.24 -4.88
C ALA A 174 6.30 13.07 -5.79
N ALA A 175 7.09 12.13 -5.26
CA ALA A 175 7.48 10.93 -5.99
C ALA A 175 6.30 9.98 -6.17
N LEU A 176 5.52 9.74 -5.11
CA LEU A 176 4.30 8.94 -5.19
C LEU A 176 3.28 9.52 -6.16
N ALA A 177 3.08 10.84 -6.15
CA ALA A 177 2.17 11.51 -7.07
C ALA A 177 2.55 11.32 -8.55
N LYS A 178 3.83 11.09 -8.87
CA LYS A 178 4.33 10.85 -10.23
C LYS A 178 4.20 9.39 -10.68
N THR A 179 3.97 8.44 -9.78
CA THR A 179 3.85 7.02 -10.14
C THR A 179 2.68 6.69 -11.05
N GLY A 180 1.68 7.57 -11.09
CA GLY A 180 0.42 7.34 -11.79
C GLY A 180 -0.62 6.59 -10.97
N LEU A 181 -0.26 6.03 -9.83
CA LEU A 181 -1.19 5.38 -8.90
C LEU A 181 -2.17 6.41 -8.31
N ARG A 182 -3.34 5.94 -7.96
CA ARG A 182 -4.22 6.63 -7.01
C ARG A 182 -3.64 6.42 -5.61
N CYS A 183 -3.32 7.51 -4.90
CA CYS A 183 -2.64 7.43 -3.61
C CYS A 183 -3.52 8.00 -2.49
N VAL A 184 -3.56 7.30 -1.38
CA VAL A 184 -4.06 7.80 -0.11
C VAL A 184 -2.88 7.97 0.84
N PHE A 185 -2.56 9.21 1.18
CA PHE A 185 -1.52 9.55 2.14
C PHE A 185 -2.11 9.54 3.54
N ALA A 186 -1.88 8.44 4.27
CA ALA A 186 -2.34 8.29 5.64
C ALA A 186 -1.21 8.71 6.60
N GLU A 187 -1.15 10.04 6.91
CA GLU A 187 -0.11 10.60 7.78
C GLU A 187 -0.29 10.12 9.21
N SER A 188 0.60 9.23 9.64
CA SER A 188 0.59 8.64 10.98
C SER A 188 1.20 9.58 12.01
N VAL A 189 0.43 9.87 13.06
CA VAL A 189 0.84 10.74 14.16
C VAL A 189 0.70 10.05 15.51
N ARG A 190 1.47 10.51 16.48
CA ARG A 190 1.49 10.05 17.87
C ARG A 190 1.77 11.23 18.79
N ASP A 191 1.41 11.10 20.07
CA ASP A 191 1.70 12.11 21.07
C ASP A 191 2.32 11.56 22.37
N SER A 192 2.71 10.27 22.41
CA SER A 192 3.49 9.72 23.50
C SER A 192 4.98 10.12 23.41
N GLU A 193 5.55 10.60 24.50
CA GLU A 193 6.97 10.97 24.63
C GLU A 193 7.86 9.76 24.90
N ASN A 194 7.41 8.85 25.77
CA ASN A 194 8.20 7.73 26.26
C ASN A 194 7.86 6.38 25.60
N VAL A 195 6.83 6.34 24.74
CA VAL A 195 6.54 5.22 23.84
C VAL A 195 6.68 5.71 22.39
N PRO A 196 7.89 5.67 21.81
CA PRO A 196 8.21 6.41 20.59
C PRO A 196 7.68 5.78 19.29
N GLY A 197 7.01 4.66 19.36
CA GLY A 197 6.47 3.93 18.19
C GLY A 197 6.58 2.42 18.39
N PRO A 198 6.57 1.63 17.33
CA PRO A 198 6.65 0.18 17.45
C PRO A 198 7.88 -0.26 18.24
N MET A 199 7.65 -0.98 19.34
CA MET A 199 8.70 -1.50 20.21
C MET A 199 8.71 -3.03 20.14
N SER A 200 9.85 -3.63 20.47
CA SER A 200 9.90 -5.07 20.69
C SER A 200 8.92 -5.49 21.80
N PRO A 201 8.41 -6.72 21.79
CA PRO A 201 7.58 -7.22 22.88
C PRO A 201 8.20 -7.01 24.26
N GLU A 202 9.51 -7.25 24.42
CA GLU A 202 10.24 -7.03 25.65
C GLU A 202 10.34 -5.54 26.03
N GLY A 203 10.53 -4.68 25.04
CA GLY A 203 10.56 -3.23 25.25
C GLY A 203 9.20 -2.72 25.73
N LEU A 204 8.12 -3.14 25.08
CA LEU A 204 6.76 -2.72 25.42
C LEU A 204 6.34 -3.26 26.80
N THR A 205 6.71 -4.50 27.14
CA THR A 205 6.46 -5.12 28.45
C THR A 205 7.15 -4.36 29.59
N LYS A 206 8.33 -3.79 29.34
CA LYS A 206 9.10 -3.03 30.31
C LYS A 206 8.78 -1.54 30.33
N SER A 207 7.96 -1.05 29.41
CA SER A 207 7.64 0.37 29.28
C SER A 207 6.82 0.87 30.46
N GLU A 208 7.10 2.11 30.85
CA GLU A 208 6.30 2.86 31.82
C GLU A 208 4.97 3.30 31.21
N THR A 209 4.06 3.78 32.06
CA THR A 209 2.81 4.42 31.63
C THR A 209 3.08 5.51 30.60
N PRO A 210 2.32 5.58 29.49
CA PRO A 210 2.53 6.61 28.47
C PRO A 210 2.43 8.01 29.05
N LYS A 211 3.38 8.86 28.69
CA LYS A 211 3.35 10.30 28.97
C LYS A 211 3.00 11.01 27.67
N PHE A 212 1.85 11.67 27.66
CA PHE A 212 1.36 12.34 26.47
C PHE A 212 1.71 13.83 26.46
N SER A 213 2.05 14.34 25.28
CA SER A 213 2.50 15.70 25.05
C SER A 213 1.55 16.44 24.12
N ALA A 214 0.98 17.55 24.62
CA ALA A 214 0.20 18.43 23.76
C ALA A 214 1.00 18.96 22.58
N LYS A 215 2.29 19.28 22.81
CA LYS A 215 3.21 19.74 21.77
C LYS A 215 3.35 18.72 20.64
N LEU A 216 3.63 17.44 20.95
CA LEU A 216 3.75 16.38 19.93
C LEU A 216 2.44 16.15 19.18
N ARG A 217 1.30 16.24 19.87
CA ARG A 217 -0.02 16.16 19.27
C ARG A 217 -0.24 17.29 18.27
N ASP A 218 0.01 18.53 18.69
CA ASP A 218 -0.22 19.71 17.86
C ASP A 218 0.70 19.72 16.64
N GLU A 219 1.99 19.36 16.79
CA GLU A 219 2.93 19.16 15.68
C GLU A 219 2.46 18.05 14.73
N GLY A 220 1.88 16.95 15.26
CA GLY A 220 1.33 15.87 14.47
C GLY A 220 0.12 16.31 13.65
N LEU A 221 -0.81 17.03 14.26
CA LEU A 221 -2.01 17.56 13.60
C LEU A 221 -1.65 18.62 12.56
N GLN A 222 -0.64 19.46 12.84
CA GLN A 222 -0.13 20.41 11.87
C GLN A 222 0.43 19.72 10.63
N ARG A 223 1.20 18.61 10.78
CA ARG A 223 1.68 17.85 9.61
C ARG A 223 0.54 17.28 8.77
N ILE A 224 -0.55 16.78 9.40
CA ILE A 224 -1.74 16.33 8.67
C ILE A 224 -2.35 17.48 7.89
N ASP A 225 -2.53 18.66 8.50
CA ASP A 225 -3.15 19.83 7.87
C ASP A 225 -2.31 20.38 6.72
N GLU A 226 -0.99 20.47 6.88
CA GLU A 226 -0.05 20.88 5.83
C GLU A 226 -0.07 19.90 4.65
N LEU A 227 -0.04 18.58 4.92
CA LEU A 227 -0.11 17.56 3.88
C LEU A 227 -1.46 17.61 3.15
N PHE A 228 -2.55 17.75 3.90
CA PHE A 228 -3.91 17.88 3.35
C PHE A 228 -4.03 19.12 2.46
N SER A 229 -3.62 20.29 2.96
CA SER A 229 -3.72 21.55 2.22
C SER A 229 -2.93 21.52 0.91
N LYS A 230 -1.81 20.79 0.88
CA LYS A 230 -0.94 20.71 -0.30
C LYS A 230 -1.37 19.63 -1.29
N TRP A 231 -1.86 18.49 -0.81
CA TRP A 231 -1.97 17.30 -1.65
C TRP A 231 -3.38 16.76 -1.83
N HIS A 232 -4.32 17.05 -0.91
CA HIS A 232 -5.68 16.54 -1.05
C HIS A 232 -6.35 17.07 -2.31
N GLY A 233 -6.87 16.18 -3.15
CA GLY A 233 -7.46 16.53 -4.45
C GLY A 233 -6.44 16.78 -5.57
N ALA A 234 -5.14 16.72 -5.31
CA ALA A 234 -4.12 16.88 -6.35
C ALA A 234 -4.19 15.77 -7.42
N ASN A 235 -3.51 15.99 -8.56
CA ASN A 235 -3.51 15.07 -9.70
C ASN A 235 -4.93 14.70 -10.18
N GLN A 236 -5.80 15.69 -10.32
CA GLN A 236 -7.19 15.49 -10.78
C GLN A 236 -8.02 14.59 -9.82
N GLY A 237 -7.73 14.68 -8.51
CA GLY A 237 -8.42 13.91 -7.46
C GLY A 237 -7.82 12.52 -7.20
N ARG A 238 -6.68 12.17 -7.82
CA ARG A 238 -5.99 10.90 -7.55
C ARG A 238 -5.29 10.84 -6.19
N ILE A 239 -4.99 11.99 -5.60
CA ILE A 239 -4.36 12.06 -4.28
C ILE A 239 -5.41 12.40 -3.22
N THR A 240 -5.50 11.57 -2.20
CA THR A 240 -6.32 11.80 -1.02
C THR A 240 -5.42 11.81 0.22
N VAL A 241 -5.71 12.64 1.20
CA VAL A 241 -4.97 12.66 2.47
C VAL A 241 -5.90 12.27 3.60
N PHE A 242 -5.48 11.24 4.37
CA PHE A 242 -6.20 10.77 5.54
C PHE A 242 -5.39 11.04 6.81
N PRO A 243 -6.04 11.45 7.91
CA PRO A 243 -5.38 11.46 9.21
C PRO A 243 -5.26 10.03 9.75
N ALA A 244 -4.18 9.72 10.46
CA ALA A 244 -3.97 8.42 11.08
C ALA A 244 -3.36 8.58 12.47
N ALA A 245 -3.90 7.85 13.47
CA ALA A 245 -3.18 7.59 14.70
C ALA A 245 -2.21 6.43 14.47
N ALA A 246 -0.98 6.51 14.97
CA ALA A 246 0.02 5.49 14.67
C ALA A 246 -0.36 4.13 15.31
N LEU A 247 -0.51 4.12 16.63
CA LEU A 247 -0.72 2.91 17.45
C LEU A 247 -1.61 3.27 18.65
N ALA A 248 -2.37 2.31 19.16
CA ALA A 248 -3.22 2.54 20.33
C ALA A 248 -2.41 2.94 21.57
N GLU A 249 -1.25 2.32 21.79
CA GLU A 249 -0.35 2.59 22.92
C GLU A 249 0.41 3.92 22.82
N THR A 250 0.38 4.59 21.68
CA THR A 250 1.08 5.86 21.44
C THR A 250 0.16 7.06 21.26
N ALA A 251 -1.16 6.84 21.38
CA ALA A 251 -2.17 7.85 21.14
C ALA A 251 -2.97 8.18 22.40
N SER A 252 -2.98 9.45 22.80
CA SER A 252 -3.87 9.93 23.86
C SER A 252 -5.34 9.95 23.40
N PRO A 253 -6.29 9.94 24.34
CA PRO A 253 -7.70 10.18 24.02
C PRO A 253 -7.95 11.48 23.24
N GLU A 254 -7.17 12.51 23.53
CA GLU A 254 -7.23 13.81 22.87
C GLU A 254 -6.79 13.73 21.41
N LEU A 255 -5.69 13.00 21.14
CA LEU A 255 -5.22 12.76 19.79
C LEU A 255 -6.25 11.94 18.98
N LEU A 256 -6.79 10.86 19.55
CA LEU A 256 -7.81 10.05 18.90
C LEU A 256 -9.03 10.90 18.50
N LYS A 257 -9.52 11.73 19.42
CA LYS A 257 -10.64 12.66 19.15
C LYS A 257 -10.30 13.65 18.02
N ALA A 258 -9.09 14.22 18.03
CA ALA A 258 -8.67 15.19 17.03
C ALA A 258 -8.54 14.56 15.63
N VAL A 259 -7.94 13.37 15.52
CA VAL A 259 -7.83 12.59 14.27
C VAL A 259 -9.23 12.30 13.70
N ARG A 260 -10.15 11.81 14.53
CA ARG A 260 -11.52 11.54 14.11
C ARG A 260 -12.24 12.83 13.68
N ALA A 261 -12.14 13.89 14.47
CA ALA A 261 -12.80 15.18 14.17
C ALA A 261 -12.29 15.76 12.83
N PHE A 262 -10.98 15.65 12.55
CA PHE A 262 -10.42 16.05 11.26
C PHE A 262 -11.03 15.24 10.10
N ALA A 263 -11.10 13.92 10.24
CA ALA A 263 -11.71 13.07 9.24
C ALA A 263 -13.19 13.38 9.00
N GLU A 264 -13.96 13.59 10.06
CA GLU A 264 -15.38 13.96 9.96
C GLU A 264 -15.60 15.32 9.30
N LYS A 265 -14.79 16.33 9.67
CA LYS A 265 -14.85 17.69 9.10
C LYS A 265 -14.63 17.69 7.58
N HIS A 266 -13.76 16.84 7.08
CA HIS A 266 -13.35 16.79 5.67
C HIS A 266 -13.97 15.62 4.90
N ASP A 267 -14.92 14.89 5.48
CA ASP A 267 -15.56 13.68 4.91
C ASP A 267 -14.58 12.57 4.52
N LEU A 268 -13.53 12.35 5.32
CA LEU A 268 -12.47 11.38 5.09
C LEU A 268 -12.66 10.08 5.87
N GLY A 269 -11.89 9.05 5.51
CA GLY A 269 -11.56 7.93 6.37
C GLY A 269 -10.38 8.27 7.30
N TYR A 270 -10.12 7.37 8.24
CA TYR A 270 -8.95 7.42 9.12
C TYR A 270 -8.50 6.01 9.49
N THR A 271 -7.27 5.86 9.96
CA THR A 271 -6.72 4.53 10.25
C THR A 271 -5.87 4.51 11.52
N ILE A 272 -5.64 3.30 12.02
CA ILE A 272 -4.76 2.99 13.14
C ILE A 272 -4.25 1.55 12.99
N HIS A 273 -3.05 1.24 13.49
CA HIS A 273 -2.66 -0.14 13.77
C HIS A 273 -3.34 -0.59 15.08
N LEU A 274 -3.97 -1.76 15.06
CA LEU A 274 -4.82 -2.22 16.16
C LEU A 274 -4.58 -3.69 16.48
N SER A 275 -4.30 -3.98 17.74
CA SER A 275 -4.12 -5.35 18.27
C SER A 275 -3.16 -6.18 17.41
N GLN A 276 -2.03 -5.56 17.02
CA GLN A 276 -1.04 -6.18 16.15
C GLN A 276 -0.15 -7.19 16.89
N SER A 277 -0.02 -7.07 18.24
CA SER A 277 0.78 -7.96 19.08
C SER A 277 0.12 -8.20 20.44
N MET A 278 0.44 -9.32 21.08
CA MET A 278 0.03 -9.54 22.49
C MET A 278 0.66 -8.51 23.41
N ALA A 279 1.89 -8.07 23.14
CA ALA A 279 2.55 -7.05 23.95
C ALA A 279 1.79 -5.71 23.95
N GLU A 280 1.19 -5.31 22.81
CA GLU A 280 0.28 -4.16 22.74
C GLU A 280 -0.95 -4.39 23.63
N VAL A 281 -1.58 -5.56 23.52
CA VAL A 281 -2.76 -5.90 24.33
C VAL A 281 -2.44 -5.85 25.82
N ASP A 282 -1.33 -6.48 26.24
CA ASP A 282 -0.89 -6.52 27.64
C ASP A 282 -0.52 -5.11 28.15
N PHE A 283 0.11 -4.29 27.30
CA PHE A 283 0.44 -2.91 27.61
C PHE A 283 -0.84 -2.08 27.87
N MET A 284 -1.82 -2.17 26.96
CA MET A 284 -3.07 -1.41 27.08
C MET A 284 -3.88 -1.85 28.31
N VAL A 285 -3.94 -3.14 28.58
CA VAL A 285 -4.60 -3.66 29.80
C VAL A 285 -3.88 -3.17 31.06
N ARG A 286 -2.55 -3.25 31.10
CA ARG A 286 -1.75 -2.83 32.25
C ARG A 286 -1.88 -1.35 32.58
N HIS A 287 -1.87 -0.50 31.56
CA HIS A 287 -1.79 0.96 31.77
C HIS A 287 -3.14 1.66 31.66
N HIS A 288 -4.11 1.10 30.95
CA HIS A 288 -5.43 1.69 30.73
C HIS A 288 -6.59 0.85 31.28
N GLY A 289 -6.32 -0.40 31.75
CA GLY A 289 -7.34 -1.32 32.23
C GLY A 289 -8.27 -1.84 31.10
N LEU A 290 -7.94 -1.62 29.84
CA LEU A 290 -8.76 -1.92 28.66
C LEU A 290 -7.91 -2.53 27.55
N ARG A 291 -8.49 -3.47 26.82
CA ARG A 291 -7.93 -3.96 25.57
C ARG A 291 -8.00 -2.87 24.48
N PRO A 292 -7.13 -2.92 23.46
CA PRO A 292 -7.06 -1.87 22.44
C PRO A 292 -8.42 -1.50 21.81
N PRO A 293 -9.27 -2.44 21.31
CA PRO A 293 -10.58 -2.07 20.75
C PRO A 293 -11.51 -1.42 21.79
N ALA A 294 -11.53 -1.91 23.02
CA ALA A 294 -12.34 -1.33 24.10
C ALA A 294 -11.88 0.09 24.50
N PHE A 295 -10.56 0.34 24.45
CA PHE A 295 -10.02 1.68 24.65
C PHE A 295 -10.46 2.64 23.54
N LEU A 296 -10.38 2.20 22.28
CA LEU A 296 -10.84 3.01 21.14
C LEU A 296 -12.36 3.28 21.19
N ASP A 297 -13.17 2.28 21.57
CA ASP A 297 -14.63 2.44 21.72
C ASP A 297 -14.97 3.45 22.82
N LYS A 298 -14.34 3.32 24.00
CA LYS A 298 -14.51 4.24 25.13
C LYS A 298 -14.26 5.70 24.74
N HIS A 299 -13.28 5.94 23.84
CA HIS A 299 -12.92 7.28 23.39
C HIS A 299 -13.60 7.68 22.08
N GLY A 300 -14.58 6.87 21.63
CA GLY A 300 -15.39 7.17 20.46
C GLY A 300 -14.60 7.12 19.15
N PHE A 301 -13.53 6.34 19.06
CA PHE A 301 -12.70 6.27 17.86
C PHE A 301 -13.15 5.17 16.88
N LEU A 302 -13.88 4.13 17.35
CA LEU A 302 -14.46 3.13 16.45
C LEU A 302 -15.59 3.71 15.59
N GLY A 303 -15.76 3.19 14.38
CA GLY A 303 -16.83 3.61 13.48
C GLY A 303 -16.60 3.20 12.03
N PRO A 304 -17.60 3.43 11.15
CA PRO A 304 -17.56 2.97 9.75
C PRO A 304 -16.58 3.75 8.86
N ARG A 305 -15.98 4.83 9.37
CA ARG A 305 -14.91 5.58 8.69
C ARG A 305 -13.51 5.08 9.05
N LEU A 306 -13.40 4.28 10.11
CA LEU A 306 -12.14 3.69 10.55
C LEU A 306 -11.87 2.40 9.77
N PHE A 307 -10.68 2.30 9.19
CA PHE A 307 -10.10 1.02 8.82
C PHE A 307 -8.90 0.73 9.74
N ALA A 308 -9.02 -0.37 10.50
CA ALA A 308 -8.05 -0.77 11.50
C ALA A 308 -7.13 -1.85 10.92
N ALA A 309 -5.82 -1.59 10.91
CA ALA A 309 -4.85 -2.55 10.42
C ALA A 309 -4.61 -3.67 11.45
N HIS A 310 -4.44 -4.89 10.96
CA HIS A 310 -4.10 -6.12 11.67
C HIS A 310 -5.24 -6.82 12.40
N CYS A 311 -5.72 -6.32 13.53
CA CYS A 311 -6.71 -6.98 14.39
C CYS A 311 -6.38 -8.46 14.68
N ARG A 312 -5.08 -8.77 14.88
CA ARG A 312 -4.59 -10.16 15.03
C ARG A 312 -4.91 -10.77 16.39
N TYR A 313 -4.84 -9.96 17.43
CA TYR A 313 -4.99 -10.39 18.84
C TYR A 313 -6.27 -9.83 19.46
N VAL A 314 -7.40 -10.05 18.77
CA VAL A 314 -8.73 -9.69 19.24
C VAL A 314 -9.45 -10.92 19.82
N ASN A 315 -10.23 -10.73 20.89
CA ASN A 315 -11.10 -11.72 21.47
C ASN A 315 -12.57 -11.49 21.08
N ASP A 316 -13.49 -12.32 21.55
CA ASP A 316 -14.92 -12.23 21.19
C ASP A 316 -15.55 -10.88 21.56
N ALA A 317 -15.16 -10.29 22.72
CA ALA A 317 -15.63 -8.97 23.11
C ALA A 317 -15.10 -7.88 22.19
N ASP A 318 -13.83 -7.94 21.80
CA ASP A 318 -13.22 -7.03 20.82
C ASP A 318 -13.92 -7.14 19.45
N ILE A 319 -14.17 -8.37 18.99
CA ILE A 319 -14.87 -8.66 17.72
C ILE A 319 -16.28 -8.08 17.75
N ALA A 320 -17.01 -8.23 18.85
CA ALA A 320 -18.36 -7.67 19.01
C ALA A 320 -18.35 -6.13 18.90
N LEU A 321 -17.37 -5.44 19.51
CA LEU A 321 -17.21 -3.99 19.43
C LEU A 321 -16.90 -3.53 17.99
N LEU A 322 -15.94 -4.19 17.35
CA LEU A 322 -15.56 -3.89 15.97
C LEU A 322 -16.73 -4.10 15.01
N GLY A 323 -17.47 -5.20 15.15
CA GLY A 323 -18.66 -5.50 14.33
C GLY A 323 -19.78 -4.50 14.55
N LYS A 324 -20.13 -4.20 15.82
CA LYS A 324 -21.16 -3.21 16.17
C LYS A 324 -20.86 -1.84 15.58
N SER A 325 -19.60 -1.42 15.63
CA SER A 325 -19.16 -0.13 15.10
C SER A 325 -19.01 -0.14 13.57
N ARG A 326 -19.09 -1.30 12.90
CA ARG A 326 -18.81 -1.49 11.48
C ARG A 326 -17.42 -1.00 11.08
N THR A 327 -16.46 -1.11 12.00
CA THR A 327 -15.06 -0.81 11.71
C THR A 327 -14.55 -1.75 10.62
N ILE A 328 -13.91 -1.19 9.60
CA ILE A 328 -13.33 -1.98 8.51
C ILE A 328 -12.03 -2.59 9.02
N VAL A 329 -11.85 -3.89 8.82
CA VAL A 329 -10.59 -4.57 9.16
C VAL A 329 -9.71 -4.63 7.93
N SER A 330 -8.55 -4.00 8.02
CA SER A 330 -7.49 -4.11 7.01
C SER A 330 -6.65 -5.35 7.33
N HIS A 331 -6.70 -6.36 6.44
CA HIS A 331 -6.06 -7.65 6.62
C HIS A 331 -4.76 -7.76 5.81
N GLN A 332 -3.64 -7.88 6.50
CA GLN A 332 -2.30 -8.04 5.94
C GLN A 332 -1.92 -9.52 5.98
N ALA A 333 -2.54 -10.33 5.10
CA ALA A 333 -2.50 -11.77 5.18
C ALA A 333 -1.10 -12.37 5.06
N ALA A 334 -0.30 -11.91 4.10
CA ALA A 334 1.07 -12.40 3.91
C ALA A 334 1.96 -12.10 5.13
N MET A 335 1.90 -10.88 5.66
CA MET A 335 2.60 -10.49 6.88
C MET A 335 2.12 -11.32 8.08
N ALA A 336 0.81 -11.50 8.24
CA ALA A 336 0.24 -12.27 9.34
C ALA A 336 0.65 -13.74 9.30
N ALA A 337 0.67 -14.35 8.11
CA ALA A 337 1.12 -15.73 7.89
C ALA A 337 2.62 -15.88 8.22
N ASN A 338 3.48 -14.98 7.74
CA ASN A 338 4.91 -15.00 8.04
C ASN A 338 5.20 -14.87 9.55
N ARG A 339 4.34 -14.17 10.30
CA ARG A 339 4.46 -13.99 11.75
C ARG A 339 3.69 -15.03 12.57
N GLY A 340 3.08 -16.02 11.93
CA GLY A 340 2.45 -17.17 12.55
C GLY A 340 1.14 -16.89 13.31
N VAL A 341 0.57 -15.68 13.20
CA VAL A 341 -0.72 -15.33 13.83
C VAL A 341 -1.62 -14.61 12.84
N ILE A 342 -2.69 -15.28 12.46
CA ILE A 342 -3.69 -14.78 11.52
C ILE A 342 -4.88 -14.22 12.30
N PRO A 343 -5.41 -13.03 11.93
CA PRO A 343 -6.62 -12.49 12.55
C PRO A 343 -7.81 -13.43 12.37
N PRO A 344 -8.81 -13.40 13.29
CA PRO A 344 -10.00 -14.25 13.20
C PRO A 344 -11.01 -13.71 12.17
N ILE A 345 -10.59 -13.63 10.88
CA ILE A 345 -11.39 -13.07 9.79
C ILE A 345 -12.80 -13.67 9.70
N PRO A 346 -13.01 -15.00 9.82
CA PRO A 346 -14.37 -15.56 9.81
C PRO A 346 -15.29 -14.97 10.88
N ALA A 347 -14.78 -14.80 12.10
CA ALA A 347 -15.55 -14.24 13.22
C ALA A 347 -15.79 -12.75 13.05
N LEU A 348 -14.79 -11.99 12.57
CA LEU A 348 -14.93 -10.56 12.26
C LEU A 348 -15.98 -10.32 11.18
N ARG A 349 -15.97 -11.11 10.09
CA ARG A 349 -17.03 -11.04 9.05
C ARG A 349 -18.42 -11.36 9.62
N ALA A 350 -18.52 -12.43 10.42
CA ALA A 350 -19.79 -12.83 11.04
C ALA A 350 -20.34 -11.75 11.98
N ALA A 351 -19.46 -11.02 12.66
CA ALA A 351 -19.82 -9.88 13.50
C ALA A 351 -20.23 -8.62 12.71
N GLY A 352 -20.03 -8.59 11.38
CA GLY A 352 -20.41 -7.48 10.51
C GLY A 352 -19.28 -6.49 10.19
N CYS A 353 -18.02 -6.83 10.48
CA CYS A 353 -16.86 -6.04 10.02
C CYS A 353 -16.69 -6.21 8.51
N PRO A 354 -16.66 -5.13 7.72
CA PRO A 354 -16.16 -5.21 6.36
C PRO A 354 -14.66 -5.53 6.38
N ILE A 355 -14.20 -6.32 5.41
CA ILE A 355 -12.78 -6.68 5.28
C ILE A 355 -12.18 -6.00 4.06
N ALA A 356 -10.94 -5.59 4.16
CA ALA A 356 -10.12 -5.08 3.07
C ALA A 356 -8.70 -5.65 3.17
N ASN A 357 -7.99 -5.75 2.06
CA ASN A 357 -6.63 -6.26 2.05
C ASN A 357 -5.58 -5.15 1.97
N GLY A 358 -4.47 -5.35 2.67
CA GLY A 358 -3.28 -4.51 2.62
C GLY A 358 -2.00 -5.33 2.67
N THR A 359 -0.90 -4.79 2.18
CA THR A 359 0.37 -5.51 2.09
C THR A 359 1.25 -5.38 3.34
N ASP A 360 1.15 -4.28 4.05
CA ASP A 360 2.05 -3.92 5.17
C ASP A 360 3.51 -3.76 4.71
N ASN A 361 4.45 -4.39 5.39
CA ASN A 361 5.90 -4.20 5.25
C ASN A 361 6.66 -5.44 4.74
N ASN A 362 5.96 -6.52 4.36
CA ASN A 362 6.62 -7.75 3.89
C ASN A 362 6.72 -7.79 2.37
N THR A 363 5.68 -7.37 1.69
CA THR A 363 5.57 -7.34 0.22
C THR A 363 4.76 -6.11 -0.19
N ASN A 364 4.84 -5.70 -1.45
CA ASN A 364 3.89 -4.74 -2.02
C ASN A 364 3.01 -5.41 -3.10
N ASP A 365 3.06 -6.74 -3.19
CA ASP A 365 2.25 -7.56 -4.07
C ASP A 365 0.88 -7.86 -3.44
N LEU A 366 -0.13 -7.06 -3.74
CA LEU A 366 -1.49 -7.28 -3.24
C LEU A 366 -2.14 -8.52 -3.84
N PHE A 367 -1.72 -8.97 -5.02
CA PHE A 367 -2.19 -10.22 -5.62
C PHE A 367 -1.76 -11.43 -4.78
N GLU A 368 -0.50 -11.45 -4.30
CA GLU A 368 -0.04 -12.46 -3.35
C GLU A 368 -0.85 -12.43 -2.05
N VAL A 369 -1.05 -11.22 -1.48
CA VAL A 369 -1.82 -11.05 -0.24
C VAL A 369 -3.24 -11.58 -0.39
N MET A 370 -3.91 -11.33 -1.52
CA MET A 370 -5.26 -11.84 -1.81
C MET A 370 -5.31 -13.37 -1.79
N ARG A 371 -4.33 -14.05 -2.41
CA ARG A 371 -4.22 -15.52 -2.38
C ARG A 371 -3.97 -16.05 -0.97
N VAL A 372 -3.03 -15.44 -0.25
CA VAL A 372 -2.72 -15.85 1.14
C VAL A 372 -3.93 -15.62 2.05
N ALA A 373 -4.67 -14.53 1.89
CA ALA A 373 -5.90 -14.26 2.64
C ALA A 373 -6.92 -15.38 2.46
N LEU A 374 -7.18 -15.78 1.20
CA LEU A 374 -8.09 -16.88 0.87
C LEU A 374 -7.67 -18.19 1.55
N LEU A 375 -6.38 -18.56 1.41
CA LEU A 375 -5.88 -19.84 1.94
C LEU A 375 -5.85 -19.86 3.47
N THR A 376 -5.42 -18.78 4.10
CA THR A 376 -5.33 -18.70 5.57
C THR A 376 -6.71 -18.62 6.22
N GLU A 377 -7.69 -17.99 5.59
CA GLU A 377 -9.07 -18.00 6.08
C GLU A 377 -9.67 -19.40 6.00
N ARG A 378 -9.42 -20.16 4.93
CA ARG A 378 -9.85 -21.57 4.80
C ARG A 378 -9.26 -22.47 5.90
N ILE A 379 -7.95 -22.33 6.15
CA ILE A 379 -7.27 -23.07 7.22
C ILE A 379 -7.89 -22.73 8.60
N ARG A 380 -8.17 -21.46 8.84
CA ARG A 380 -8.70 -21.00 10.13
C ARG A 380 -10.15 -21.41 10.36
N ARG A 381 -10.93 -21.62 9.32
CA ARG A 381 -12.30 -22.11 9.45
C ARG A 381 -12.36 -23.54 9.96
N ASP A 382 -11.32 -24.34 9.65
CA ASP A 382 -11.26 -25.77 10.00
C ASP A 382 -12.56 -26.50 9.61
N ASP A 383 -13.08 -26.20 8.41
CA ASP A 383 -14.34 -26.74 7.92
C ASP A 383 -14.09 -28.11 7.24
N PRO A 384 -14.75 -29.21 7.65
CA PRO A 384 -14.63 -30.50 7.01
C PRO A 384 -15.16 -30.51 5.56
N PHE A 385 -15.89 -29.47 5.14
CA PHE A 385 -16.34 -29.25 3.77
C PHE A 385 -15.60 -28.05 3.13
N PRO A 386 -14.29 -28.18 2.89
CA PRO A 386 -13.49 -27.09 2.34
C PRO A 386 -14.03 -26.69 0.97
N GLY A 387 -14.03 -25.40 0.68
CA GLY A 387 -14.43 -24.85 -0.60
C GLY A 387 -15.83 -24.23 -0.63
N VAL A 388 -16.55 -24.24 0.50
CA VAL A 388 -17.82 -23.50 0.59
C VAL A 388 -17.57 -22.02 0.83
N ARG A 389 -16.65 -21.66 1.73
CA ARG A 389 -16.23 -20.28 2.01
C ARG A 389 -14.82 -20.23 2.63
N PRO A 390 -14.03 -19.16 2.42
CA PRO A 390 -14.24 -18.13 1.40
C PRO A 390 -14.08 -18.69 -0.03
N GLN A 391 -14.81 -18.09 -0.97
CA GLN A 391 -14.60 -18.33 -2.40
C GLN A 391 -13.52 -17.37 -2.94
N PRO A 392 -12.93 -17.62 -4.11
CA PRO A 392 -12.03 -16.67 -4.75
C PRO A 392 -12.66 -15.27 -4.96
N GLU A 393 -13.97 -15.23 -5.22
CA GLU A 393 -14.73 -13.99 -5.37
C GLU A 393 -14.76 -13.18 -4.06
N ASP A 394 -14.80 -13.81 -2.89
CA ASP A 394 -14.69 -13.12 -1.58
C ASP A 394 -13.32 -12.46 -1.43
N ALA A 395 -12.24 -13.13 -1.87
CA ALA A 395 -10.89 -12.59 -1.82
C ALA A 395 -10.70 -11.42 -2.82
N LEU A 396 -11.33 -11.52 -4.01
CA LEU A 396 -11.35 -10.42 -4.97
C LEU A 396 -12.12 -9.22 -4.42
N GLU A 397 -13.26 -9.45 -3.76
CA GLU A 397 -14.05 -8.40 -3.11
C GLU A 397 -13.22 -7.64 -2.07
N ASP A 398 -12.48 -8.33 -1.19
CA ASP A 398 -11.65 -7.71 -0.16
C ASP A 398 -10.50 -6.88 -0.76
N ALA A 399 -9.94 -7.32 -1.90
CA ALA A 399 -8.84 -6.63 -2.59
C ALA A 399 -9.31 -5.52 -3.55
N THR A 400 -10.61 -5.39 -3.79
CA THR A 400 -11.19 -4.39 -4.70
C THR A 400 -12.21 -3.51 -3.99
N MET A 401 -13.47 -3.91 -3.91
CA MET A 401 -14.54 -3.12 -3.26
C MET A 401 -14.33 -2.96 -1.76
N GLY A 402 -13.79 -3.98 -1.07
CA GLY A 402 -13.41 -3.89 0.34
C GLY A 402 -12.40 -2.78 0.59
N GLY A 403 -11.31 -2.77 -0.20
CA GLY A 403 -10.32 -1.70 -0.19
C GLY A 403 -10.91 -0.35 -0.58
N ALA A 404 -11.76 -0.29 -1.61
CA ALA A 404 -12.42 0.94 -2.05
C ALA A 404 -13.30 1.55 -0.93
N ARG A 405 -14.03 0.72 -0.15
CA ARG A 405 -14.76 1.18 1.04
C ARG A 405 -13.83 1.70 2.12
N ALA A 406 -12.70 1.03 2.37
CA ALA A 406 -11.71 1.48 3.36
C ALA A 406 -11.19 2.89 3.03
N VAL A 407 -10.96 3.19 1.77
CA VAL A 407 -10.52 4.51 1.32
C VAL A 407 -11.68 5.46 0.93
N ARG A 408 -12.95 5.06 1.19
CA ARG A 408 -14.18 5.83 0.90
C ARG A 408 -14.33 6.23 -0.58
N GLN A 409 -13.90 5.36 -1.47
CA GLN A 409 -13.96 5.56 -2.93
C GLN A 409 -14.76 4.47 -3.64
N GLU A 410 -15.62 3.73 -2.95
CA GLU A 410 -16.44 2.64 -3.50
C GLU A 410 -17.41 3.08 -4.61
N LYS A 411 -17.75 4.37 -4.65
CA LYS A 411 -18.52 4.98 -5.74
C LYS A 411 -17.68 5.35 -6.96
N LEU A 412 -16.34 5.33 -6.81
CA LEU A 412 -15.40 5.73 -7.86
C LEU A 412 -14.65 4.55 -8.46
N VAL A 413 -14.20 3.61 -7.64
CA VAL A 413 -13.33 2.48 -8.03
C VAL A 413 -13.78 1.18 -7.37
N GLY A 414 -13.07 0.08 -7.62
CA GLY A 414 -13.28 -1.23 -6.99
C GLY A 414 -14.20 -2.17 -7.79
N SER A 415 -14.88 -1.68 -8.82
CA SER A 415 -15.65 -2.49 -9.76
C SER A 415 -15.65 -1.86 -11.16
N LEU A 416 -15.90 -2.65 -12.19
CA LEU A 416 -16.03 -2.20 -13.58
C LEU A 416 -17.50 -1.91 -13.88
N GLU A 417 -17.93 -0.67 -13.65
CA GLU A 417 -19.29 -0.21 -13.86
C GLU A 417 -19.29 1.11 -14.66
N VAL A 418 -20.29 1.30 -15.51
CA VAL A 418 -20.47 2.54 -16.27
C VAL A 418 -20.61 3.73 -15.29
N GLY A 419 -19.81 4.76 -15.52
CA GLY A 419 -19.74 5.97 -14.71
C GLY A 419 -18.65 5.98 -13.65
N LYS A 420 -18.10 4.82 -13.26
CA LYS A 420 -16.92 4.74 -12.39
C LYS A 420 -15.64 5.11 -13.15
N LYS A 421 -14.61 5.41 -12.39
CA LYS A 421 -13.26 5.65 -12.90
C LYS A 421 -12.73 4.40 -13.61
N ALA A 422 -12.00 4.61 -14.68
CA ALA A 422 -11.35 3.53 -15.39
C ALA A 422 -10.02 3.17 -14.69
N ASP A 423 -10.14 2.58 -13.51
CA ASP A 423 -9.06 1.95 -12.76
C ASP A 423 -9.20 0.43 -12.96
N LEU A 424 -8.44 -0.13 -13.89
CA LEU A 424 -8.61 -1.51 -14.33
C LEU A 424 -7.29 -2.21 -14.67
N LEU A 425 -7.35 -3.53 -14.67
CA LEU A 425 -6.28 -4.43 -15.06
C LEU A 425 -6.68 -5.19 -16.32
N VAL A 426 -5.73 -5.40 -17.22
CA VAL A 426 -5.84 -6.31 -18.36
C VAL A 426 -5.02 -7.55 -18.04
N LEU A 427 -5.68 -8.67 -17.85
CA LEU A 427 -5.07 -9.97 -17.60
C LEU A 427 -4.92 -10.73 -18.93
N ASP A 428 -3.73 -11.22 -19.24
CA ASP A 428 -3.49 -12.16 -20.32
C ASP A 428 -3.88 -13.58 -19.85
N THR A 429 -4.98 -14.12 -20.39
CA THR A 429 -5.48 -15.45 -20.00
C THR A 429 -4.85 -16.58 -20.79
N GLN A 430 -4.14 -16.28 -21.89
CA GLN A 430 -3.49 -17.28 -22.74
C GLN A 430 -2.19 -17.80 -22.11
N ARG A 431 -2.34 -18.37 -20.92
CA ARG A 431 -1.23 -18.90 -20.10
C ARG A 431 -1.51 -20.36 -19.74
N ALA A 432 -0.48 -21.20 -19.81
CA ALA A 432 -0.59 -22.63 -19.51
C ALA A 432 -1.11 -22.95 -18.09
N HIS A 433 -0.92 -22.02 -17.15
CA HIS A 433 -1.41 -22.16 -15.77
C HIS A 433 -2.80 -21.53 -15.55
N LEU A 434 -3.37 -20.86 -16.54
CA LEU A 434 -4.71 -20.29 -16.50
C LEU A 434 -5.69 -21.03 -17.38
N GLU A 435 -5.24 -21.64 -18.48
CA GLU A 435 -6.09 -22.39 -19.39
C GLU A 435 -6.01 -23.93 -19.17
N PRO A 436 -7.13 -24.64 -19.33
CA PRO A 436 -8.49 -24.17 -19.59
C PRO A 436 -9.18 -23.64 -18.34
N ALA A 437 -9.73 -22.43 -18.40
CA ALA A 437 -10.37 -21.77 -17.26
C ALA A 437 -11.90 -21.93 -17.30
N GLY A 438 -12.44 -22.80 -16.46
CA GLY A 438 -13.89 -22.90 -16.25
C GLY A 438 -14.48 -21.74 -15.43
N ARG A 439 -13.66 -21.15 -14.53
CA ARG A 439 -14.00 -19.99 -13.68
C ARG A 439 -12.78 -19.08 -13.62
N ILE A 440 -12.81 -17.98 -14.35
CA ILE A 440 -11.65 -17.09 -14.52
C ILE A 440 -11.15 -16.49 -13.20
N VAL A 441 -12.05 -16.06 -12.29
CA VAL A 441 -11.67 -15.52 -10.97
C VAL A 441 -10.93 -16.59 -10.17
N SER A 442 -11.46 -17.79 -10.11
CA SER A 442 -10.86 -18.93 -9.39
C SER A 442 -9.52 -19.33 -10.02
N ALA A 443 -9.44 -19.41 -11.34
CA ALA A 443 -8.21 -19.75 -12.05
C ALA A 443 -7.11 -18.73 -11.75
N TRP A 444 -7.42 -17.44 -11.84
CA TRP A 444 -6.44 -16.38 -11.59
C TRP A 444 -5.97 -16.39 -10.14
N ILE A 445 -6.88 -16.41 -9.15
CA ILE A 445 -6.49 -16.34 -7.74
C ILE A 445 -5.70 -17.56 -7.28
N HIS A 446 -6.07 -18.78 -7.72
CA HIS A 446 -5.38 -19.99 -7.30
C HIS A 446 -4.10 -20.28 -8.09
N ASN A 447 -4.11 -20.07 -9.40
CA ASN A 447 -3.05 -20.52 -10.28
C ASN A 447 -2.29 -19.37 -10.96
N GLY A 448 -2.91 -18.18 -11.07
CA GLY A 448 -2.31 -17.03 -11.73
C GLY A 448 -1.07 -16.48 -11.04
N GLN A 449 -0.43 -15.55 -11.70
CA GLN A 449 0.73 -14.82 -11.24
C GLN A 449 0.50 -13.32 -11.46
N ALA A 450 1.15 -12.48 -10.68
CA ALA A 450 1.10 -11.03 -10.91
C ALA A 450 1.66 -10.64 -12.30
N SER A 451 2.53 -11.47 -12.87
CA SER A 451 3.07 -11.30 -14.23
C SER A 451 2.04 -11.49 -15.34
N ASP A 452 0.89 -12.10 -15.07
CA ASP A 452 -0.20 -12.27 -16.03
C ASP A 452 -0.96 -10.97 -16.29
N ILE A 453 -0.82 -9.98 -15.39
CA ILE A 453 -1.33 -8.64 -15.59
C ILE A 453 -0.50 -7.95 -16.66
N GLU A 454 -1.04 -7.89 -17.88
CA GLU A 454 -0.35 -7.32 -19.04
C GLU A 454 -0.33 -5.80 -19.00
N SER A 455 -1.46 -5.19 -18.64
CA SER A 455 -1.61 -3.73 -18.62
C SER A 455 -2.45 -3.29 -17.43
N SER A 456 -2.22 -2.07 -16.96
CA SER A 456 -3.01 -1.43 -15.91
C SER A 456 -3.30 0.02 -16.25
N MET A 457 -4.49 0.48 -15.87
CA MET A 457 -5.02 1.81 -16.14
C MET A 457 -5.51 2.44 -14.85
N VAL A 458 -5.26 3.72 -14.67
CA VAL A 458 -5.77 4.56 -13.57
C VAL A 458 -6.33 5.84 -14.17
N ASP A 459 -7.56 6.21 -13.81
CA ASP A 459 -8.27 7.36 -14.40
C ASP A 459 -8.21 7.35 -15.94
N GLY A 460 -8.40 6.18 -16.57
CA GLY A 460 -8.41 6.05 -18.01
C GLY A 460 -7.04 6.17 -18.70
N GLN A 461 -5.95 6.25 -17.91
CA GLN A 461 -4.61 6.35 -18.46
C GLN A 461 -3.81 5.08 -18.16
N PHE A 462 -3.16 4.51 -19.17
CA PHE A 462 -2.25 3.40 -18.94
C PHE A 462 -1.06 3.85 -18.10
N ILE A 463 -0.87 3.22 -16.94
CA ILE A 463 0.32 3.35 -16.10
C ILE A 463 1.33 2.23 -16.39
N MET A 464 0.83 1.07 -16.86
CA MET A 464 1.61 -0.03 -17.43
C MET A 464 0.88 -0.55 -18.66
N ARG A 465 1.62 -0.82 -19.76
CA ARG A 465 1.06 -1.39 -20.99
C ARG A 465 2.03 -2.43 -21.56
N ASN A 466 1.52 -3.61 -21.88
CA ASN A 466 2.33 -4.74 -22.35
C ASN A 466 3.54 -5.01 -21.44
N ARG A 467 3.30 -5.03 -20.13
CA ARG A 467 4.31 -5.18 -19.08
C ARG A 467 5.36 -4.08 -19.03
N LYS A 468 5.25 -3.01 -19.78
CA LYS A 468 6.13 -1.83 -19.71
C LYS A 468 5.50 -0.75 -18.83
N VAL A 469 6.18 -0.35 -17.77
CA VAL A 469 5.79 0.79 -16.94
C VAL A 469 6.00 2.08 -17.73
N LEU A 470 4.99 2.96 -17.75
CA LEU A 470 4.99 4.18 -18.56
C LEU A 470 5.26 5.45 -17.74
N THR A 471 5.13 5.37 -16.44
CA THR A 471 5.18 6.53 -15.52
C THR A 471 6.51 6.68 -14.79
N MET A 472 7.38 5.66 -14.85
CA MET A 472 8.65 5.62 -14.12
C MET A 472 9.75 4.98 -14.96
N ASP A 473 11.02 5.37 -14.72
CA ASP A 473 12.20 4.66 -15.23
C ASP A 473 12.46 3.42 -14.37
N GLU A 474 11.76 2.32 -14.69
CA GLU A 474 11.82 1.07 -13.95
C GLU A 474 13.25 0.54 -13.80
N ALA A 475 14.03 0.49 -14.89
CA ALA A 475 15.37 -0.04 -14.88
C ALA A 475 16.33 0.79 -14.01
N GLY A 476 16.23 2.12 -14.12
CA GLY A 476 17.03 3.04 -13.32
C GLY A 476 16.69 2.98 -11.83
N ILE A 477 15.40 2.90 -11.48
CA ILE A 477 14.95 2.76 -10.08
C ILE A 477 15.48 1.47 -9.46
N ILE A 478 15.38 0.33 -10.18
CA ILE A 478 15.85 -0.96 -9.70
C ILE A 478 17.37 -0.94 -9.48
N ALA A 479 18.14 -0.43 -10.46
CA ALA A 479 19.60 -0.39 -10.38
C ALA A 479 20.09 0.48 -9.21
N GLU A 480 19.45 1.64 -9.00
CA GLU A 480 19.85 2.54 -7.92
C GLU A 480 19.43 2.00 -6.54
N ALA A 481 18.23 1.38 -6.44
CA ALA A 481 17.79 0.74 -5.20
C ALA A 481 18.71 -0.44 -4.81
N ASP A 482 19.18 -1.25 -5.77
CA ASP A 482 20.16 -2.31 -5.54
C ASP A 482 21.49 -1.74 -5.03
N ARG A 483 21.98 -0.66 -5.64
CA ARG A 483 23.22 0.01 -5.21
C ARG A 483 23.11 0.53 -3.77
N VAL A 484 22.02 1.20 -3.44
CA VAL A 484 21.74 1.73 -2.10
C VAL A 484 21.59 0.57 -1.11
N GLY A 485 20.82 -0.44 -1.45
CA GLY A 485 20.60 -1.63 -0.64
C GLY A 485 21.91 -2.32 -0.27
N LYS A 486 22.78 -2.60 -1.24
CA LYS A 486 24.10 -3.20 -1.01
C LYS A 486 24.97 -2.37 -0.07
N ARG A 487 24.97 -1.05 -0.23
CA ARG A 487 25.71 -0.14 0.66
C ARG A 487 25.17 -0.21 2.10
N ILE A 488 23.85 -0.11 2.27
CA ILE A 488 23.20 -0.10 3.59
C ILE A 488 23.46 -1.44 4.30
N TRP A 489 23.17 -2.58 3.63
CA TRP A 489 23.37 -3.89 4.23
C TRP A 489 24.83 -4.20 4.55
N GLY A 490 25.78 -3.76 3.73
CA GLY A 490 27.22 -3.83 4.06
C GLY A 490 27.58 -3.05 5.32
N GLN A 491 26.96 -1.90 5.57
CA GLN A 491 27.14 -1.14 6.81
C GLN A 491 26.47 -1.82 8.02
N VAL A 492 25.31 -2.42 7.85
CA VAL A 492 24.61 -3.19 8.90
C VAL A 492 25.47 -4.39 9.32
N GLU A 493 25.99 -5.15 8.38
CA GLU A 493 26.86 -6.31 8.64
C GLU A 493 28.18 -5.89 9.31
N ALA A 494 28.77 -4.77 8.91
CA ALA A 494 29.97 -4.22 9.54
C ALA A 494 29.73 -3.75 10.99
N ALA A 495 28.52 -3.34 11.33
CA ALA A 495 28.14 -2.92 12.69
C ALA A 495 27.89 -4.10 13.65
N GLY A 496 27.67 -5.30 13.11
CA GLY A 496 27.46 -6.52 13.90
C GLY A 496 26.84 -7.66 13.11
N PRO A 497 26.93 -8.89 13.64
CA PRO A 497 26.45 -10.07 12.92
C PRO A 497 24.91 -10.02 12.76
N VAL A 498 24.45 -10.25 11.55
CA VAL A 498 23.04 -10.53 11.27
C VAL A 498 22.81 -12.03 11.48
N ALA A 499 22.36 -12.39 12.69
CA ALA A 499 22.12 -13.80 13.03
C ALA A 499 20.75 -14.25 12.46
N ILE A 500 20.73 -15.26 11.61
CA ILE A 500 19.50 -15.89 11.15
C ILE A 500 18.90 -16.72 12.30
N PRO A 501 17.68 -16.43 12.80
CA PRO A 501 17.09 -17.17 13.89
C PRO A 501 16.96 -18.66 13.57
N GLY A 502 17.29 -19.53 14.54
CA GLY A 502 17.12 -20.97 14.44
C GLY A 502 18.15 -21.71 13.56
N ARG A 503 19.07 -21.00 12.87
CA ARG A 503 20.20 -21.64 12.18
C ARG A 503 21.47 -21.57 13.05
N THR A 504 21.70 -22.61 13.84
CA THR A 504 23.07 -22.90 14.30
C THR A 504 23.89 -23.25 13.06
N ARG A 505 24.95 -22.46 12.78
CA ARG A 505 25.95 -22.88 11.78
C ARG A 505 26.42 -24.29 12.21
N ARG A 506 26.06 -25.33 11.47
CA ARG A 506 26.80 -26.59 11.54
C ARG A 506 28.20 -26.25 11.07
N ARG A 507 29.16 -26.23 11.99
CA ARG A 507 30.57 -26.16 11.69
C ARG A 507 31.00 -27.48 11.05
#